data_f19c0c096ec57e31800ede855123a953
#
_entry.id   f19c0c096ec57e31800ede855123a953
#
_cell.length_a   1.000
_cell.length_b   1.000
_cell.length_c   1.000
_cell.angle_alpha   90.00
_cell.angle_beta   90.00
_cell.angle_gamma   90.00
#
_symmetry.space_group_name_H-M   'P 1'
#
loop_
_entity.id
_entity.type
_entity.pdbx_description
1 polymer ?
#
loop_
_entity_poly.entity_id
_entity_poly.type
_entity_poly.pdbx_seq_one_letter_code
_entity_poly.pdbx_strand_id
1 'polypeptide(L)'
;MDFITIIALIVASMLKYSAPLIFTSIGGTFSERGGIVNVGLEGIMVIGAFAGVLFNLTFAESFGNATPWIAAIVAGLIGVLYSLLHAVATINFRADHVVSGTVLNLIAPSLAVFLTRVIYGAGQTPAISHNFKTVSFPILNHIPFLGKVFFTNVSLVAYVAILVSVASWWLIFKTRFGLRLRSVGEHPQAADTLGINVYRMRYYGVMISGFLGGVGGAVYAQSISNNFAVTTIAGPGFIALAAMIFGRWSPIGAMLSSLFFGLSQSLAIIGKQLPLISHVPNVYLQIAPYILTIIVLAAFFGKAVAPKADGVNYIKSK
;
A
#
# COMPACT_ATOMS: atom_id res chain seq x y z
N MET A 1 31.42 -10.76 4.46
CA MET A 1 30.07 -11.36 4.39
C MET A 1 30.04 -12.33 3.23
N ASP A 2 29.51 -13.52 3.45
CA ASP A 2 29.32 -14.48 2.36
C ASP A 2 28.30 -13.96 1.36
N PHE A 3 28.46 -14.28 0.09
CA PHE A 3 27.57 -13.87 -1.01
C PHE A 3 26.08 -14.21 -0.71
N ILE A 4 25.82 -15.38 -0.13
CA ILE A 4 24.47 -15.82 0.26
C ILE A 4 23.88 -14.90 1.34
N THR A 5 24.69 -14.47 2.32
CA THR A 5 24.25 -13.56 3.39
C THR A 5 23.88 -12.18 2.83
N ILE A 6 24.63 -11.70 1.82
CA ILE A 6 24.32 -10.43 1.15
C ILE A 6 22.96 -10.53 0.43
N ILE A 7 22.74 -11.60 -0.35
CA ILE A 7 21.46 -11.82 -1.03
C ILE A 7 20.32 -11.93 -0.03
N ALA A 8 20.49 -12.68 1.06
CA ALA A 8 19.49 -12.83 2.10
C ALA A 8 19.11 -11.47 2.74
N LEU A 9 20.10 -10.62 3.01
CA LEU A 9 19.86 -9.27 3.55
C LEU A 9 19.07 -8.40 2.56
N ILE A 10 19.44 -8.44 1.27
CA ILE A 10 18.73 -7.69 0.22
C ILE A 10 17.27 -8.16 0.12
N VAL A 11 17.04 -9.47 0.06
CA VAL A 11 15.69 -10.03 -0.08
C VAL A 11 14.83 -9.77 1.15
N ALA A 12 15.37 -9.94 2.36
CA ALA A 12 14.65 -9.65 3.60
C ALA A 12 14.24 -8.18 3.69
N SER A 13 15.15 -7.26 3.31
CA SER A 13 14.86 -5.82 3.27
C SER A 13 13.88 -5.48 2.15
N MET A 14 14.04 -6.04 0.95
CA MET A 14 13.09 -5.89 -0.16
C MET A 14 11.68 -6.28 0.27
N LEU A 15 11.50 -7.44 0.89
CA LEU A 15 10.20 -7.90 1.38
C LEU A 15 9.61 -6.95 2.43
N LYS A 16 10.44 -6.44 3.34
CA LYS A 16 10.03 -5.49 4.37
C LYS A 16 9.50 -4.19 3.78
N TYR A 17 10.21 -3.60 2.80
CA TYR A 17 9.81 -2.34 2.16
C TYR A 17 8.68 -2.52 1.14
N SER A 18 8.54 -3.71 0.55
CA SER A 18 7.49 -3.99 -0.43
C SER A 18 6.12 -4.21 0.23
N ALA A 19 6.06 -4.77 1.43
CA ALA A 19 4.80 -5.15 2.07
C ALA A 19 3.77 -4.01 2.14
N PRO A 20 4.09 -2.81 2.64
CA PRO A 20 3.15 -1.70 2.68
C PRO A 20 2.73 -1.23 1.27
N LEU A 21 3.66 -1.26 0.30
CA LEU A 21 3.38 -0.90 -1.08
C LEU A 21 2.43 -1.90 -1.74
N ILE A 22 2.58 -3.20 -1.46
CA ILE A 22 1.70 -4.26 -1.98
C ILE A 22 0.27 -4.04 -1.49
N PHE A 23 0.05 -3.85 -0.18
CA PHE A 23 -1.29 -3.59 0.34
C PHE A 23 -1.93 -2.37 -0.32
N THR A 24 -1.21 -1.26 -0.36
CA THR A 24 -1.73 0.00 -0.88
C THR A 24 -2.00 -0.04 -2.38
N SER A 25 -1.10 -0.63 -3.17
CA SER A 25 -1.26 -0.75 -4.63
C SER A 25 -2.41 -1.67 -5.02
N ILE A 26 -2.63 -2.75 -4.27
CA ILE A 26 -3.81 -3.61 -4.44
C ILE A 26 -5.07 -2.82 -4.09
N GLY A 27 -5.04 -2.03 -3.00
CA GLY A 27 -6.13 -1.14 -2.65
C GLY A 27 -6.50 -0.21 -3.81
N GLY A 28 -5.54 0.49 -4.40
CA GLY A 28 -5.75 1.30 -5.60
C GLY A 28 -6.36 0.51 -6.74
N THR A 29 -5.90 -0.72 -6.96
CA THR A 29 -6.44 -1.61 -8.01
C THR A 29 -7.94 -1.86 -7.84
N PHE A 30 -8.45 -2.06 -6.62
CA PHE A 30 -9.89 -2.24 -6.39
C PHE A 30 -10.69 -0.97 -6.70
N SER A 31 -10.21 0.20 -6.32
CA SER A 31 -10.87 1.47 -6.58
C SER A 31 -10.97 1.74 -8.09
N GLU A 32 -9.84 1.69 -8.78
CA GLU A 32 -9.77 2.06 -10.20
C GLU A 32 -10.38 1.00 -11.12
N ARG A 33 -10.34 -0.29 -10.75
CA ARG A 33 -11.15 -1.33 -11.42
C ARG A 33 -12.65 -1.13 -11.26
N GLY A 34 -13.09 -0.38 -10.25
CA GLY A 34 -14.47 0.10 -10.09
C GLY A 34 -14.78 1.41 -10.80
N GLY A 35 -13.78 2.03 -11.44
CA GLY A 35 -13.92 3.29 -12.20
C GLY A 35 -13.77 4.55 -11.33
N ILE A 36 -13.20 4.45 -10.13
CA ILE A 36 -12.89 5.59 -9.26
C ILE A 36 -11.37 5.71 -9.10
N VAL A 37 -10.78 6.71 -9.76
CA VAL A 37 -9.36 7.04 -9.59
C VAL A 37 -9.10 7.44 -8.13
N ASN A 38 -8.12 6.82 -7.50
CA ASN A 38 -7.79 7.10 -6.10
C ASN A 38 -6.36 7.62 -5.93
N VAL A 39 -6.16 8.89 -6.25
CA VAL A 39 -4.89 9.60 -5.97
C VAL A 39 -4.68 9.80 -4.47
N GLY A 40 -5.74 9.69 -3.66
CA GLY A 40 -5.71 9.87 -2.20
C GLY A 40 -5.04 8.74 -1.40
N LEU A 41 -4.41 7.77 -2.05
CA LEU A 41 -3.74 6.64 -1.38
C LEU A 41 -2.67 7.08 -0.39
N GLU A 42 -1.93 8.16 -0.68
CA GLU A 42 -0.93 8.72 0.24
C GLU A 42 -1.59 9.16 1.55
N GLY A 43 -2.67 9.95 1.46
CA GLY A 43 -3.42 10.41 2.64
C GLY A 43 -4.04 9.27 3.44
N ILE A 44 -4.56 8.25 2.76
CA ILE A 44 -5.10 7.05 3.41
C ILE A 44 -4.00 6.32 4.18
N MET A 45 -2.79 6.19 3.59
CA MET A 45 -1.64 5.61 4.29
C MET A 45 -1.23 6.45 5.52
N VAL A 46 -1.23 7.78 5.42
CA VAL A 46 -0.91 8.67 6.56
C VAL A 46 -1.87 8.43 7.72
N ILE A 47 -3.18 8.43 7.45
CA ILE A 47 -4.20 8.18 8.47
C ILE A 47 -4.07 6.76 9.04
N GLY A 48 -3.82 5.77 8.19
CA GLY A 48 -3.57 4.39 8.62
C GLY A 48 -2.31 4.25 9.49
N ALA A 49 -1.23 4.93 9.13
CA ALA A 49 0.01 4.97 9.92
C ALA A 49 -0.23 5.57 11.31
N PHE A 50 -0.89 6.72 11.37
CA PHE A 50 -1.26 7.37 12.63
C PHE A 50 -2.14 6.47 13.49
N ALA A 51 -3.24 5.94 12.93
CA ALA A 51 -4.18 5.09 13.67
C ALA A 51 -3.52 3.79 14.16
N GLY A 52 -2.68 3.16 13.34
CA GLY A 52 -1.95 1.95 13.71
C GLY A 52 -0.95 2.17 14.85
N VAL A 53 -0.20 3.27 14.81
CA VAL A 53 0.75 3.64 15.88
C VAL A 53 -0.01 4.02 17.16
N LEU A 54 -1.07 4.82 17.05
CA LEU A 54 -1.89 5.21 18.19
C LEU A 54 -2.49 3.98 18.90
N PHE A 55 -3.07 3.04 18.15
CA PHE A 55 -3.58 1.80 18.70
C PHE A 55 -2.48 0.99 19.40
N ASN A 56 -1.31 0.88 18.75
CA ASN A 56 -0.17 0.15 19.30
C ASN A 56 0.27 0.74 20.66
N LEU A 57 0.46 2.06 20.73
CA LEU A 57 0.87 2.74 21.97
C LEU A 57 -0.18 2.62 23.09
N THR A 58 -1.46 2.56 22.75
CA THR A 58 -2.54 2.50 23.74
C THR A 58 -2.77 1.10 24.27
N PHE A 59 -2.64 0.06 23.42
CA PHE A 59 -3.06 -1.30 23.75
C PHE A 59 -1.93 -2.33 23.73
N ALA A 60 -0.65 -1.89 23.70
CA ALA A 60 0.52 -2.77 23.66
C ALA A 60 0.55 -3.78 24.82
N GLU A 61 0.23 -3.33 26.05
CA GLU A 61 0.21 -4.17 27.23
C GLU A 61 -0.91 -5.23 27.20
N SER A 62 -2.06 -4.88 26.59
CA SER A 62 -3.23 -5.77 26.55
C SER A 62 -3.07 -6.90 25.54
N PHE A 63 -2.46 -6.65 24.39
CA PHE A 63 -2.38 -7.62 23.28
C PHE A 63 -0.96 -8.14 23.00
N GLY A 64 0.07 -7.58 23.61
CA GLY A 64 1.46 -8.02 23.48
C GLY A 64 1.89 -8.17 22.00
N ASN A 65 2.37 -9.34 21.62
CA ASN A 65 2.86 -9.60 20.26
C ASN A 65 1.77 -9.58 19.16
N ALA A 66 0.49 -9.65 19.51
CA ALA A 66 -0.62 -9.54 18.56
C ALA A 66 -0.96 -8.08 18.23
N THR A 67 -0.48 -7.12 19.03
CA THR A 67 -0.78 -5.68 18.88
C THR A 67 -0.56 -5.16 17.47
N PRO A 68 0.57 -5.40 16.76
CA PRO A 68 0.78 -4.86 15.43
C PRO A 68 -0.25 -5.37 14.40
N TRP A 69 -0.71 -6.61 14.54
CA TRP A 69 -1.70 -7.21 13.66
C TRP A 69 -3.10 -6.60 13.85
N ILE A 70 -3.52 -6.45 15.12
CA ILE A 70 -4.80 -5.82 15.45
C ILE A 70 -4.76 -4.34 15.06
N ALA A 71 -3.66 -3.66 15.34
CA ALA A 71 -3.44 -2.26 14.94
C ALA A 71 -3.56 -2.06 13.41
N ALA A 72 -3.04 -3.00 12.62
CA ALA A 72 -3.17 -2.95 11.17
C ALA A 72 -4.64 -3.11 10.70
N ILE A 73 -5.41 -3.99 11.35
CA ILE A 73 -6.84 -4.16 11.06
C ILE A 73 -7.62 -2.89 11.44
N VAL A 74 -7.36 -2.32 12.62
CA VAL A 74 -8.00 -1.07 13.08
C VAL A 74 -7.64 0.09 12.14
N ALA A 75 -6.38 0.20 11.75
CA ALA A 75 -5.94 1.19 10.77
C ALA A 75 -6.62 1.01 9.41
N GLY A 76 -6.86 -0.22 8.98
CA GLY A 76 -7.66 -0.52 7.80
C GLY A 76 -9.09 0.00 7.93
N LEU A 77 -9.76 -0.24 9.06
CA LEU A 77 -11.12 0.27 9.31
C LEU A 77 -11.18 1.80 9.32
N ILE A 78 -10.20 2.46 9.95
CA ILE A 78 -10.08 3.92 9.92
C ILE A 78 -9.80 4.41 8.50
N GLY A 79 -8.98 3.69 7.73
CA GLY A 79 -8.74 3.95 6.31
C GLY A 79 -10.02 3.86 5.47
N VAL A 80 -10.92 2.89 5.77
CA VAL A 80 -12.26 2.82 5.15
C VAL A 80 -13.04 4.11 5.46
N LEU A 81 -13.14 4.51 6.73
CA LEU A 81 -13.88 5.72 7.12
C LEU A 81 -13.34 6.97 6.41
N TYR A 82 -12.01 7.09 6.33
CA TYR A 82 -11.37 8.21 5.65
C TYR A 82 -11.62 8.18 4.14
N SER A 83 -11.55 7.02 3.50
CA SER A 83 -11.82 6.86 2.07
C SER A 83 -13.28 7.10 1.69
N LEU A 84 -14.23 6.97 2.62
CA LEU A 84 -15.64 7.33 2.39
C LEU A 84 -15.81 8.81 2.05
N LEU A 85 -14.95 9.71 2.53
CA LEU A 85 -14.96 11.12 2.12
C LEU A 85 -14.76 11.23 0.60
N HIS A 86 -13.78 10.49 0.06
CA HIS A 86 -13.54 10.42 -1.37
C HIS A 86 -14.71 9.78 -2.13
N ALA A 87 -15.24 8.67 -1.61
CA ALA A 87 -16.37 7.98 -2.21
C ALA A 87 -17.60 8.88 -2.32
N VAL A 88 -17.96 9.57 -1.23
CA VAL A 88 -19.09 10.49 -1.22
C VAL A 88 -18.87 11.66 -2.18
N ALA A 89 -17.68 12.25 -2.18
CA ALA A 89 -17.35 13.37 -3.07
C ALA A 89 -17.46 12.97 -4.56
N THR A 90 -16.86 11.83 -4.94
CA THR A 90 -16.77 11.43 -6.35
C THR A 90 -18.03 10.71 -6.85
N ILE A 91 -18.66 9.88 -6.02
CA ILE A 91 -19.80 9.06 -6.44
C ILE A 91 -21.12 9.85 -6.32
N ASN A 92 -21.35 10.56 -5.20
CA ASN A 92 -22.60 11.26 -4.96
C ASN A 92 -22.56 12.69 -5.50
N PHE A 93 -21.50 13.44 -5.15
CA PHE A 93 -21.37 14.84 -5.57
C PHE A 93 -20.70 15.01 -6.94
N ARG A 94 -20.21 13.91 -7.54
CA ARG A 94 -19.58 13.91 -8.87
C ARG A 94 -18.40 14.87 -8.96
N ALA A 95 -17.68 15.07 -7.85
CA ALA A 95 -16.45 15.83 -7.84
C ALA A 95 -15.39 15.16 -8.71
N ASP A 96 -14.46 15.95 -9.21
CA ASP A 96 -13.29 15.42 -9.88
C ASP A 96 -12.50 14.50 -8.95
N HIS A 97 -12.12 13.32 -9.46
CA HIS A 97 -11.49 12.28 -8.66
C HIS A 97 -10.09 12.67 -8.21
N VAL A 98 -9.32 13.34 -9.10
CA VAL A 98 -7.95 13.78 -8.81
C VAL A 98 -7.96 14.89 -7.78
N VAL A 99 -8.85 15.87 -7.95
CA VAL A 99 -9.02 16.97 -6.98
C VAL A 99 -9.41 16.44 -5.62
N SER A 100 -10.42 15.56 -5.54
CA SER A 100 -10.84 14.94 -4.28
C SER A 100 -9.71 14.15 -3.60
N GLY A 101 -8.98 13.33 -4.36
CA GLY A 101 -7.82 12.58 -3.85
C GLY A 101 -6.71 13.48 -3.34
N THR A 102 -6.41 14.56 -4.08
CA THR A 102 -5.39 15.55 -3.67
C THR A 102 -5.77 16.25 -2.36
N VAL A 103 -7.03 16.62 -2.19
CA VAL A 103 -7.54 17.21 -0.94
C VAL A 103 -7.36 16.25 0.24
N LEU A 104 -7.62 14.95 0.06
CA LEU A 104 -7.35 13.95 1.09
C LEU A 104 -5.86 13.91 1.47
N ASN A 105 -4.96 13.96 0.48
CA ASN A 105 -3.52 13.95 0.72
C ASN A 105 -3.05 15.20 1.49
N LEU A 106 -3.71 16.35 1.33
CA LEU A 106 -3.39 17.57 2.06
C LEU A 106 -3.95 17.56 3.50
N ILE A 107 -5.17 17.05 3.67
CA ILE A 107 -5.83 17.01 4.98
C ILE A 107 -5.18 15.97 5.91
N ALA A 108 -4.81 14.80 5.38
CA ALA A 108 -4.35 13.69 6.20
C ALA A 108 -3.14 14.00 7.08
N PRO A 109 -2.01 14.56 6.57
CA PRO A 109 -0.86 14.89 7.39
C PRO A 109 -1.19 15.96 8.43
N SER A 110 -1.94 16.99 8.04
CA SER A 110 -2.34 18.08 8.94
C SER A 110 -3.21 17.59 10.08
N LEU A 111 -4.21 16.75 9.78
CA LEU A 111 -5.09 16.15 10.78
C LEU A 111 -4.30 15.22 11.72
N ALA A 112 -3.48 14.33 11.17
CA ALA A 112 -2.71 13.38 11.97
C ALA A 112 -1.70 14.08 12.89
N VAL A 113 -0.98 15.10 12.41
CA VAL A 113 -0.05 15.89 13.25
C VAL A 113 -0.80 16.70 14.30
N PHE A 114 -1.95 17.30 13.95
CA PHE A 114 -2.79 18.02 14.92
C PHE A 114 -3.20 17.07 16.06
N LEU A 115 -3.74 15.90 15.74
CA LEU A 115 -4.15 14.92 16.76
C LEU A 115 -2.94 14.41 17.56
N THR A 116 -1.79 14.21 16.94
CA THR A 116 -0.55 13.82 17.64
C THR A 116 -0.15 14.90 18.66
N ARG A 117 -0.22 16.16 18.31
CA ARG A 117 0.05 17.27 19.24
C ARG A 117 -0.94 17.35 20.38
N VAL A 118 -2.22 17.15 20.12
CA VAL A 118 -3.27 17.13 21.16
C VAL A 118 -3.04 15.99 22.16
N ILE A 119 -2.68 14.80 21.69
CA ILE A 119 -2.56 13.60 22.53
C ILE A 119 -1.19 13.56 23.26
N TYR A 120 -0.09 13.89 22.55
CA TYR A 120 1.27 13.70 23.06
C TYR A 120 2.03 15.00 23.34
N GLY A 121 1.45 16.18 23.06
CA GLY A 121 2.10 17.47 23.23
C GLY A 121 3.27 17.74 22.27
N ALA A 122 3.52 16.83 21.30
CA ALA A 122 4.64 16.89 20.37
C ALA A 122 4.19 16.62 18.93
N GLY A 123 5.01 16.97 17.92
CA GLY A 123 4.70 16.72 16.51
C GLY A 123 4.93 15.28 16.06
N GLN A 124 5.35 14.40 16.96
CA GLN A 124 5.57 12.97 16.73
C GLN A 124 5.17 12.15 17.95
N THR A 125 4.83 10.88 17.74
CA THR A 125 4.52 9.96 18.84
C THR A 125 5.78 9.40 19.46
N PRO A 126 5.72 8.84 20.69
CA PRO A 126 6.74 7.94 21.21
C PRO A 126 6.97 6.74 20.26
N ALA A 127 8.11 6.07 20.44
CA ALA A 127 8.37 4.82 19.73
C ALA A 127 7.47 3.70 20.25
N ILE A 128 6.95 2.87 19.33
CA ILE A 128 6.15 1.70 19.67
C ILE A 128 7.02 0.60 20.30
N SER A 129 6.46 -0.13 21.27
CA SER A 129 7.13 -1.25 21.93
C SER A 129 6.98 -2.58 21.18
N HIS A 130 5.87 -2.78 20.49
CA HIS A 130 5.56 -3.99 19.73
C HIS A 130 5.46 -3.68 18.23
N ASN A 131 6.45 -4.14 17.48
CA ASN A 131 6.51 -4.04 16.03
C ASN A 131 6.30 -5.40 15.34
N PHE A 132 6.19 -5.42 14.01
CA PHE A 132 6.17 -6.65 13.25
C PHE A 132 7.55 -7.32 13.31
N LYS A 133 7.63 -8.43 14.05
CA LYS A 133 8.86 -9.19 14.22
C LYS A 133 9.23 -9.94 12.94
N THR A 134 10.52 -10.09 12.73
CA THR A 134 11.04 -11.04 11.73
C THR A 134 10.91 -12.46 12.27
N VAL A 135 10.64 -13.41 11.39
CA VAL A 135 10.46 -14.82 11.71
C VAL A 135 11.41 -15.65 10.85
N SER A 136 11.96 -16.69 11.44
CA SER A 136 12.66 -17.74 10.72
C SER A 136 11.81 -19.00 10.75
N PHE A 137 11.50 -19.56 9.57
CA PHE A 137 10.67 -20.76 9.45
C PHE A 137 11.51 -22.00 9.76
N PRO A 138 11.24 -22.75 10.87
CA PRO A 138 12.15 -23.77 11.38
C PRO A 138 12.40 -24.94 10.39
N ILE A 139 11.44 -25.28 9.54
CA ILE A 139 11.57 -26.38 8.58
C ILE A 139 12.17 -25.86 7.25
N LEU A 140 11.71 -24.70 6.78
CA LEU A 140 12.08 -24.17 5.46
C LEU A 140 13.46 -23.52 5.44
N ASN A 141 13.98 -23.06 6.58
CA ASN A 141 15.30 -22.46 6.67
C ASN A 141 16.46 -23.46 6.44
N HIS A 142 16.18 -24.77 6.51
CA HIS A 142 17.18 -25.84 6.27
C HIS A 142 17.38 -26.12 4.78
N ILE A 143 16.53 -25.61 3.87
CA ILE A 143 16.72 -25.77 2.44
C ILE A 143 17.99 -25.01 2.03
N PRO A 144 18.99 -25.69 1.41
CA PRO A 144 20.20 -25.01 0.95
C PRO A 144 19.86 -23.83 0.04
N PHE A 145 20.52 -22.66 0.22
CA PHE A 145 20.35 -21.41 -0.47
C PHE A 145 18.95 -20.77 -0.25
N LEU A 146 17.85 -21.40 -0.67
CA LEU A 146 16.50 -20.85 -0.59
C LEU A 146 16.05 -20.62 0.87
N GLY A 147 16.42 -21.51 1.76
CA GLY A 147 16.10 -21.39 3.20
C GLY A 147 16.70 -20.14 3.83
N LYS A 148 17.98 -19.90 3.56
CA LYS A 148 18.67 -18.70 4.08
C LYS A 148 18.17 -17.41 3.46
N VAL A 149 17.79 -17.41 2.17
CA VAL A 149 17.41 -16.22 1.42
C VAL A 149 15.97 -15.82 1.71
N PHE A 150 15.03 -16.77 1.72
CA PHE A 150 13.59 -16.45 1.78
C PHE A 150 12.93 -16.81 3.12
N PHE A 151 13.54 -17.66 3.96
CA PHE A 151 12.86 -18.18 5.14
C PHE A 151 13.60 -17.91 6.46
N THR A 152 14.67 -17.10 6.42
CA THR A 152 15.45 -16.73 7.60
C THR A 152 15.36 -15.21 7.83
N ASN A 153 14.95 -14.81 9.04
CA ASN A 153 14.83 -13.39 9.45
C ASN A 153 13.99 -12.53 8.50
N VAL A 154 12.90 -13.07 7.98
CA VAL A 154 12.01 -12.39 7.05
C VAL A 154 10.78 -11.81 7.74
N SER A 155 10.22 -10.74 7.17
CA SER A 155 9.01 -10.12 7.69
C SER A 155 7.78 -10.96 7.35
N LEU A 156 7.08 -11.50 8.38
CA LEU A 156 5.87 -12.30 8.19
C LEU A 156 4.77 -11.52 7.46
N VAL A 157 4.67 -10.22 7.72
CA VAL A 157 3.64 -9.37 7.08
C VAL A 157 3.84 -9.26 5.55
N ALA A 158 5.06 -9.45 5.04
CA ALA A 158 5.31 -9.48 3.61
C ALA A 158 4.70 -10.72 2.94
N TYR A 159 4.75 -11.88 3.59
CA TYR A 159 4.07 -13.08 3.08
C TYR A 159 2.57 -12.95 3.14
N VAL A 160 2.03 -12.30 4.18
CA VAL A 160 0.60 -11.97 4.25
C VAL A 160 0.22 -11.03 3.09
N ALA A 161 1.03 -10.03 2.76
CA ALA A 161 0.79 -9.14 1.62
C ALA A 161 0.78 -9.90 0.28
N ILE A 162 1.71 -10.84 0.09
CA ILE A 162 1.74 -11.73 -1.09
C ILE A 162 0.46 -12.59 -1.15
N LEU A 163 0.05 -13.18 -0.05
CA LEU A 163 -1.19 -13.97 0.05
C LEU A 163 -2.43 -13.11 -0.29
N VAL A 164 -2.51 -11.89 0.27
CA VAL A 164 -3.59 -10.94 -0.03
C VAL A 164 -3.57 -10.56 -1.51
N SER A 165 -2.41 -10.45 -2.15
CA SER A 165 -2.30 -10.21 -3.59
C SER A 165 -2.92 -11.35 -4.41
N VAL A 166 -2.60 -12.60 -4.08
CA VAL A 166 -3.15 -13.78 -4.76
C VAL A 166 -4.66 -13.88 -4.53
N ALA A 167 -5.12 -13.69 -3.29
CA ALA A 167 -6.53 -13.69 -2.94
C ALA A 167 -7.29 -12.57 -3.67
N SER A 168 -6.72 -11.37 -3.75
CA SER A 168 -7.29 -10.23 -4.47
C SER A 168 -7.36 -10.48 -5.98
N TRP A 169 -6.34 -11.11 -6.55
CA TRP A 169 -6.36 -11.52 -7.94
C TRP A 169 -7.50 -12.53 -8.21
N TRP A 170 -7.63 -13.55 -7.36
CA TRP A 170 -8.72 -14.50 -7.46
C TRP A 170 -10.09 -13.81 -7.32
N LEU A 171 -10.24 -12.91 -6.34
CA LEU A 171 -11.47 -12.16 -6.10
C LEU A 171 -11.85 -11.29 -7.33
N ILE A 172 -10.91 -10.56 -7.91
CA ILE A 172 -11.15 -9.67 -9.05
C ILE A 172 -11.40 -10.45 -10.35
N PHE A 173 -10.66 -11.53 -10.60
CA PHE A 173 -10.69 -12.19 -11.92
C PHE A 173 -11.51 -13.47 -11.98
N LYS A 174 -11.78 -14.12 -10.84
CA LYS A 174 -12.43 -15.44 -10.80
C LYS A 174 -13.77 -15.44 -10.08
N THR A 175 -14.23 -14.33 -9.49
CA THR A 175 -15.50 -14.28 -8.76
C THR A 175 -16.55 -13.40 -9.45
N ARG A 176 -17.84 -13.61 -9.06
CA ARG A 176 -18.99 -12.80 -9.51
C ARG A 176 -18.84 -11.33 -9.05
N PHE A 177 -18.27 -11.11 -7.86
CA PHE A 177 -18.00 -9.76 -7.35
C PHE A 177 -17.01 -9.03 -8.26
N GLY A 178 -15.86 -9.63 -8.57
CA GLY A 178 -14.84 -9.05 -9.42
C GLY A 178 -15.33 -8.81 -10.86
N LEU A 179 -16.17 -9.70 -11.40
CA LEU A 179 -16.79 -9.50 -12.71
C LEU A 179 -17.66 -8.23 -12.71
N ARG A 180 -18.53 -8.06 -11.69
CA ARG A 180 -19.38 -6.87 -11.54
C ARG A 180 -18.56 -5.61 -11.34
N LEU A 181 -17.50 -5.66 -10.52
CA LEU A 181 -16.61 -4.52 -10.27
C LEU A 181 -15.96 -4.05 -11.58
N ARG A 182 -15.38 -4.98 -12.34
CA ARG A 182 -14.72 -4.68 -13.62
C ARG A 182 -15.73 -4.18 -14.69
N SER A 183 -16.93 -4.76 -14.76
CA SER A 183 -17.95 -4.27 -15.71
C SER A 183 -18.35 -2.82 -15.43
N VAL A 184 -18.40 -2.41 -14.16
CA VAL A 184 -18.67 -1.02 -13.76
C VAL A 184 -17.51 -0.08 -14.13
N GLY A 185 -16.27 -0.53 -14.05
CA GLY A 185 -15.10 0.25 -14.45
C GLY A 185 -14.90 0.33 -15.97
N GLU A 186 -15.45 -0.62 -16.76
CA GLU A 186 -15.34 -0.60 -18.22
C GLU A 186 -16.53 0.13 -18.86
N HIS A 187 -17.78 -0.24 -18.52
CA HIS A 187 -19.00 0.31 -19.08
C HIS A 187 -20.11 0.39 -18.04
N PRO A 188 -20.16 1.45 -17.20
CA PRO A 188 -21.11 1.55 -16.10
C PRO A 188 -22.57 1.58 -16.57
N GLN A 189 -22.88 2.19 -17.72
CA GLN A 189 -24.23 2.23 -18.27
C GLN A 189 -24.71 0.81 -18.67
N ALA A 190 -23.87 0.05 -19.35
CA ALA A 190 -24.18 -1.34 -19.71
C ALA A 190 -24.32 -2.23 -18.47
N ALA A 191 -23.52 -2.00 -17.43
CA ALA A 191 -23.64 -2.70 -16.16
C ALA A 191 -24.99 -2.41 -15.46
N ASP A 192 -25.43 -1.15 -15.47
CA ASP A 192 -26.70 -0.72 -14.89
C ASP A 192 -27.92 -1.35 -15.62
N THR A 193 -27.90 -1.41 -16.95
CA THR A 193 -28.98 -2.06 -17.75
C THR A 193 -29.10 -3.57 -17.44
N LEU A 194 -28.01 -4.20 -17.01
CA LEU A 194 -27.99 -5.59 -16.55
C LEU A 194 -28.38 -5.75 -15.06
N GLY A 195 -28.85 -4.69 -14.40
CA GLY A 195 -29.28 -4.71 -13.01
C GLY A 195 -28.15 -4.63 -12.00
N ILE A 196 -26.92 -4.31 -12.40
CA ILE A 196 -25.79 -4.12 -11.48
C ILE A 196 -25.85 -2.70 -10.89
N ASN A 197 -25.94 -2.58 -9.58
CA ASN A 197 -25.93 -1.28 -8.93
C ASN A 197 -24.51 -0.66 -8.97
N VAL A 198 -24.30 0.28 -9.89
CA VAL A 198 -23.02 0.94 -10.15
C VAL A 198 -22.51 1.68 -8.92
N TYR A 199 -23.38 2.43 -8.22
CA TYR A 199 -23.01 3.18 -7.02
C TYR A 199 -22.45 2.25 -5.93
N ARG A 200 -23.15 1.16 -5.62
CA ARG A 200 -22.71 0.19 -4.59
C ARG A 200 -21.37 -0.44 -4.97
N MET A 201 -21.16 -0.80 -6.22
CA MET A 201 -19.91 -1.42 -6.66
C MET A 201 -18.73 -0.44 -6.56
N ARG A 202 -18.93 0.83 -6.92
CA ARG A 202 -17.93 1.90 -6.75
C ARG A 202 -17.59 2.12 -5.28
N TYR A 203 -18.59 2.19 -4.41
CA TYR A 203 -18.37 2.28 -2.97
C TYR A 203 -17.53 1.11 -2.44
N TYR A 204 -17.85 -0.14 -2.80
CA TYR A 204 -17.06 -1.30 -2.40
C TYR A 204 -15.61 -1.20 -2.88
N GLY A 205 -15.37 -0.78 -4.10
CA GLY A 205 -14.01 -0.57 -4.62
C GLY A 205 -13.21 0.43 -3.77
N VAL A 206 -13.80 1.59 -3.47
CA VAL A 206 -13.16 2.63 -2.65
C VAL A 206 -12.98 2.19 -1.20
N MET A 207 -13.95 1.50 -0.60
CA MET A 207 -13.85 0.99 0.77
C MET A 207 -12.74 -0.05 0.93
N ILE A 208 -12.63 -0.97 -0.01
CA ILE A 208 -11.53 -1.97 -0.03
C ILE A 208 -10.19 -1.24 -0.23
N SER A 209 -10.15 -0.23 -1.08
CA SER A 209 -8.97 0.62 -1.26
C SER A 209 -8.58 1.32 0.04
N GLY A 210 -9.55 1.90 0.74
CA GLY A 210 -9.35 2.52 2.05
C GLY A 210 -8.81 1.55 3.09
N PHE A 211 -9.38 0.35 3.16
CA PHE A 211 -8.93 -0.69 4.08
C PHE A 211 -7.47 -1.08 3.82
N LEU A 212 -7.16 -1.45 2.58
CA LEU A 212 -5.81 -1.91 2.21
C LEU A 212 -4.77 -0.78 2.29
N GLY A 213 -5.14 0.45 1.91
CA GLY A 213 -4.28 1.62 2.08
C GLY A 213 -3.99 1.94 3.55
N GLY A 214 -5.01 1.85 4.42
CA GLY A 214 -4.86 2.01 5.87
C GLY A 214 -3.97 0.92 6.50
N VAL A 215 -4.16 -0.34 6.11
CA VAL A 215 -3.27 -1.46 6.49
C VAL A 215 -1.84 -1.18 6.01
N GLY A 216 -1.67 -0.76 4.75
CA GLY A 216 -0.35 -0.41 4.20
C GLY A 216 0.36 0.68 5.00
N GLY A 217 -0.37 1.73 5.40
CA GLY A 217 0.15 2.79 6.28
C GLY A 217 0.60 2.28 7.64
N ALA A 218 -0.23 1.49 8.32
CA ALA A 218 0.09 0.88 9.61
C ALA A 218 1.30 -0.06 9.52
N VAL A 219 1.36 -0.88 8.47
CA VAL A 219 2.49 -1.78 8.22
C VAL A 219 3.77 -0.98 8.01
N TYR A 220 3.72 0.13 7.26
CA TYR A 220 4.88 1.01 7.06
C TYR A 220 5.36 1.57 8.40
N ALA A 221 4.47 2.19 9.17
CA ALA A 221 4.83 2.82 10.43
C ALA A 221 5.36 1.80 11.46
N GLN A 222 4.76 0.62 11.56
CA GLN A 222 5.13 -0.39 12.57
C GLN A 222 6.28 -1.30 12.13
N SER A 223 6.64 -1.36 10.84
CA SER A 223 7.77 -2.16 10.36
C SER A 223 9.02 -1.34 10.11
N ILE A 224 8.88 -0.06 9.72
CA ILE A 224 9.98 0.74 9.20
C ILE A 224 10.31 1.90 10.16
N SER A 225 9.33 2.73 10.51
CA SER A 225 9.54 3.97 11.28
C SER A 225 9.52 3.76 12.79
N ASN A 226 8.76 2.80 13.28
CA ASN A 226 8.51 2.50 14.71
C ASN A 226 7.89 3.66 15.52
N ASN A 227 7.42 4.71 14.87
CA ASN A 227 6.68 5.84 15.43
C ASN A 227 5.87 6.51 14.33
N PHE A 228 5.06 7.51 14.69
CA PHE A 228 4.41 8.40 13.73
C PHE A 228 4.99 9.82 13.85
N ALA A 229 5.40 10.36 12.72
CA ALA A 229 5.76 11.77 12.50
C ALA A 229 5.20 12.22 11.15
N VAL A 230 5.20 13.52 10.87
CA VAL A 230 4.74 14.04 9.57
C VAL A 230 5.50 13.45 8.38
N THR A 231 6.75 13.05 8.60
CA THR A 231 7.64 12.46 7.58
C THR A 231 7.57 10.94 7.50
N THR A 232 6.75 10.28 8.34
CA THR A 232 6.63 8.81 8.36
C THR A 232 6.12 8.30 7.01
N ILE A 233 5.09 8.92 6.47
CA ILE A 233 4.60 8.66 5.11
C ILE A 233 4.84 9.92 4.30
N ALA A 234 5.80 9.86 3.37
CA ALA A 234 6.18 10.96 2.50
C ALA A 234 6.60 10.39 1.13
N GLY A 235 5.58 9.98 0.35
CA GLY A 235 5.74 9.44 -0.99
C GLY A 235 5.42 7.96 -1.21
N PRO A 236 5.42 7.06 -0.20
CA PRO A 236 5.13 5.63 -0.41
C PRO A 236 3.76 5.36 -1.06
N GLY A 237 2.72 6.15 -0.77
CA GLY A 237 1.42 6.00 -1.40
C GLY A 237 1.45 6.35 -2.90
N PHE A 238 2.23 7.35 -3.30
CA PHE A 238 2.44 7.65 -4.72
C PHE A 238 3.26 6.56 -5.43
N ILE A 239 4.24 5.97 -4.74
CA ILE A 239 4.97 4.80 -5.26
C ILE A 239 4.02 3.61 -5.42
N ALA A 240 3.10 3.40 -4.48
CA ALA A 240 2.09 2.35 -4.59
C ALA A 240 1.11 2.59 -5.75
N LEU A 241 0.72 3.86 -5.99
CA LEU A 241 -0.06 4.24 -7.18
C LEU A 241 0.71 3.89 -8.47
N ALA A 242 1.98 4.26 -8.55
CA ALA A 242 2.83 3.91 -9.69
C ALA A 242 2.96 2.37 -9.84
N ALA A 243 3.11 1.63 -8.74
CA ALA A 243 3.19 0.17 -8.75
C ALA A 243 1.90 -0.48 -9.30
N MET A 244 0.74 0.08 -8.97
CA MET A 244 -0.55 -0.34 -9.52
C MET A 244 -0.62 -0.12 -11.03
N ILE A 245 -0.23 1.06 -11.52
CA ILE A 245 -0.23 1.41 -12.95
C ILE A 245 0.72 0.50 -13.72
N PHE A 246 1.96 0.30 -13.25
CA PHE A 246 2.92 -0.65 -13.84
C PHE A 246 2.42 -2.08 -13.80
N GLY A 247 1.71 -2.45 -12.74
CA GLY A 247 1.03 -3.72 -12.59
C GLY A 247 -0.22 -3.89 -13.46
N ARG A 248 -0.55 -2.88 -14.31
CA ARG A 248 -1.71 -2.89 -15.23
C ARG A 248 -3.03 -3.17 -14.52
N TRP A 249 -3.25 -2.52 -13.38
CA TRP A 249 -4.46 -2.72 -12.58
C TRP A 249 -4.75 -4.20 -12.26
N SER A 250 -3.69 -5.01 -12.10
CA SER A 250 -3.77 -6.41 -11.69
C SER A 250 -3.09 -6.58 -10.33
N PRO A 251 -3.72 -7.25 -9.34
CA PRO A 251 -3.10 -7.45 -8.02
C PRO A 251 -1.73 -8.14 -8.08
N ILE A 252 -1.58 -9.14 -8.93
CA ILE A 252 -0.28 -9.83 -9.12
C ILE A 252 0.74 -8.88 -9.76
N GLY A 253 0.32 -8.10 -10.78
CA GLY A 253 1.19 -7.12 -11.41
C GLY A 253 1.60 -6.02 -10.42
N ALA A 254 0.65 -5.49 -9.63
CA ALA A 254 0.90 -4.51 -8.58
C ALA A 254 1.87 -5.05 -7.51
N MET A 255 1.73 -6.31 -7.12
CA MET A 255 2.66 -6.99 -6.21
C MET A 255 4.08 -7.04 -6.80
N LEU A 256 4.22 -7.49 -8.06
CA LEU A 256 5.55 -7.59 -8.70
C LEU A 256 6.20 -6.21 -8.83
N SER A 257 5.44 -5.19 -9.22
CA SER A 257 5.93 -3.81 -9.28
C SER A 257 6.30 -3.28 -7.89
N SER A 258 5.51 -3.59 -6.86
CA SER A 258 5.82 -3.22 -5.47
C SER A 258 7.09 -3.90 -4.96
N LEU A 259 7.33 -5.17 -5.33
CA LEU A 259 8.59 -5.88 -5.02
C LEU A 259 9.78 -5.19 -5.69
N PHE A 260 9.63 -4.77 -6.93
CA PHE A 260 10.65 -4.03 -7.66
C PHE A 260 10.97 -2.68 -6.99
N PHE A 261 9.95 -1.89 -6.61
CA PHE A 261 10.16 -0.64 -5.88
C PHE A 261 10.74 -0.87 -4.47
N GLY A 262 10.29 -1.90 -3.78
CA GLY A 262 10.83 -2.29 -2.48
C GLY A 262 12.30 -2.73 -2.56
N LEU A 263 12.69 -3.43 -3.64
CA LEU A 263 14.10 -3.74 -3.92
C LEU A 263 14.93 -2.46 -4.09
N SER A 264 14.42 -1.52 -4.89
CA SER A 264 15.11 -0.24 -5.11
C SER A 264 15.28 0.56 -3.82
N GLN A 265 14.22 0.64 -2.98
CA GLN A 265 14.31 1.29 -1.66
C GLN A 265 15.26 0.54 -0.71
N SER A 266 15.23 -0.79 -0.72
CA SER A 266 16.16 -1.61 0.05
C SER A 266 17.62 -1.31 -0.30
N LEU A 267 17.95 -1.26 -1.58
CA LEU A 267 19.30 -0.93 -2.06
C LEU A 267 19.70 0.49 -1.69
N ALA A 268 18.78 1.45 -1.69
CA ALA A 268 19.06 2.83 -1.26
C ALA A 268 19.46 2.91 0.22
N ILE A 269 18.86 2.07 1.09
CA ILE A 269 19.07 2.12 2.53
C ILE A 269 20.27 1.26 2.97
N ILE A 270 20.34 0.01 2.46
CA ILE A 270 21.40 -0.93 2.88
C ILE A 270 22.62 -0.90 1.98
N GLY A 271 22.57 -0.15 0.87
CA GLY A 271 23.64 -0.14 -0.14
C GLY A 271 25.01 0.18 0.42
N LYS A 272 25.11 1.07 1.41
CA LYS A 272 26.39 1.37 2.08
C LYS A 272 26.98 0.18 2.86
N GLN A 273 26.15 -0.77 3.27
CA GLN A 273 26.59 -1.98 3.97
C GLN A 273 27.07 -3.06 2.98
N LEU A 274 26.79 -2.87 1.68
CA LEU A 274 27.15 -3.81 0.63
C LEU A 274 28.55 -3.46 0.09
N PRO A 275 29.51 -4.40 0.07
CA PRO A 275 30.88 -4.14 -0.37
C PRO A 275 30.98 -3.53 -1.78
N LEU A 276 30.04 -3.93 -2.67
CA LEU A 276 30.02 -3.54 -4.08
C LEU A 276 29.65 -2.07 -4.32
N ILE A 277 28.79 -1.50 -3.48
CA ILE A 277 28.24 -0.15 -3.66
C ILE A 277 28.51 0.79 -2.46
N SER A 278 29.35 0.35 -1.53
CA SER A 278 29.75 1.13 -0.35
C SER A 278 30.39 2.47 -0.70
N HIS A 279 31.06 2.56 -1.86
CA HIS A 279 31.74 3.78 -2.35
C HIS A 279 30.78 4.77 -3.05
N VAL A 280 29.54 4.35 -3.36
CA VAL A 280 28.57 5.24 -4.01
C VAL A 280 28.05 6.26 -2.99
N PRO A 281 28.11 7.58 -3.30
CA PRO A 281 27.53 8.59 -2.41
C PRO A 281 26.05 8.36 -2.12
N ASN A 282 25.64 8.60 -0.89
CA ASN A 282 24.28 8.30 -0.41
C ASN A 282 23.18 8.96 -1.23
N VAL A 283 23.46 10.15 -1.78
CA VAL A 283 22.52 10.90 -2.61
C VAL A 283 22.13 10.12 -3.86
N TYR A 284 23.07 9.46 -4.54
CA TYR A 284 22.75 8.63 -5.71
C TYR A 284 21.91 7.40 -5.36
N LEU A 285 22.17 6.77 -4.22
CA LEU A 285 21.38 5.64 -3.75
C LEU A 285 19.95 6.06 -3.40
N GLN A 286 19.77 7.23 -2.79
CA GLN A 286 18.43 7.76 -2.47
C GLN A 286 17.64 8.20 -3.71
N ILE A 287 18.32 8.68 -4.75
CA ILE A 287 17.68 9.07 -6.01
C ILE A 287 17.39 7.86 -6.93
N ALA A 288 18.12 6.74 -6.75
CA ALA A 288 17.99 5.56 -7.59
C ALA A 288 16.55 5.04 -7.77
N PRO A 289 15.69 4.95 -6.74
CA PRO A 289 14.28 4.55 -6.89
C PRO A 289 13.51 5.43 -7.87
N TYR A 290 13.73 6.73 -7.82
CA TYR A 290 13.03 7.70 -8.68
C TYR A 290 13.50 7.63 -10.13
N ILE A 291 14.83 7.54 -10.34
CA ILE A 291 15.41 7.35 -11.68
C ILE A 291 14.92 6.06 -12.30
N LEU A 292 14.93 4.98 -11.51
CA LEU A 292 14.47 3.67 -11.94
C LEU A 292 12.99 3.71 -12.34
N THR A 293 12.16 4.45 -11.58
CA THR A 293 10.75 4.69 -11.90
C THR A 293 10.60 5.36 -13.26
N ILE A 294 11.38 6.41 -13.54
CA ILE A 294 11.34 7.13 -14.81
C ILE A 294 11.77 6.22 -15.98
N ILE A 295 12.82 5.44 -15.80
CA ILE A 295 13.31 4.49 -16.82
C ILE A 295 12.25 3.43 -17.13
N VAL A 296 11.63 2.85 -16.09
CA VAL A 296 10.58 1.85 -16.25
C VAL A 296 9.35 2.45 -16.91
N LEU A 297 8.93 3.67 -16.51
CA LEU A 297 7.87 4.41 -17.18
C LEU A 297 8.16 4.58 -18.67
N ALA A 298 9.34 5.08 -19.02
CA ALA A 298 9.71 5.32 -20.42
C ALA A 298 9.74 4.01 -21.22
N ALA A 299 10.20 2.90 -20.64
CA ALA A 299 10.30 1.60 -21.32
C ALA A 299 8.93 0.92 -21.52
N PHE A 300 7.96 1.12 -20.60
CA PHE A 300 6.67 0.45 -20.63
C PHE A 300 5.50 1.38 -20.97
N PHE A 301 5.77 2.65 -21.26
CA PHE A 301 4.76 3.63 -21.65
C PHE A 301 4.05 3.17 -22.95
N GLY A 302 2.73 3.11 -22.92
CA GLY A 302 1.91 2.70 -24.07
C GLY A 302 1.32 1.28 -24.02
N LYS A 303 1.71 0.46 -23.04
CA LYS A 303 1.14 -0.89 -22.86
C LYS A 303 0.15 -1.03 -21.68
N ALA A 304 0.06 -0.02 -20.81
CA ALA A 304 -0.85 -0.02 -19.67
C ALA A 304 -2.16 0.67 -20.08
N VAL A 305 -3.27 -0.07 -20.06
CA VAL A 305 -4.59 0.47 -20.40
C VAL A 305 -5.43 0.45 -19.13
N ALA A 306 -5.79 1.65 -18.65
CA ALA A 306 -6.72 1.82 -17.54
C ALA A 306 -8.13 1.34 -17.93
N PRO A 307 -9.00 0.99 -16.96
CA PRO A 307 -10.42 0.76 -17.23
C PRO A 307 -11.04 1.97 -17.95
N LYS A 308 -11.90 1.73 -18.95
CA LYS A 308 -12.40 2.80 -19.85
C LYS A 308 -13.19 3.90 -19.14
N ALA A 309 -13.92 3.57 -18.08
CA ALA A 309 -14.70 4.53 -17.29
C ALA A 309 -13.98 4.96 -16.01
N ASP A 310 -12.66 4.72 -15.91
CA ASP A 310 -11.88 5.17 -14.76
C ASP A 310 -11.78 6.71 -14.75
N GLY A 311 -12.09 7.32 -13.61
CA GLY A 311 -12.16 8.78 -13.49
C GLY A 311 -13.41 9.43 -14.09
N VAL A 312 -14.31 8.64 -14.70
CA VAL A 312 -15.52 9.17 -15.34
C VAL A 312 -16.72 9.09 -14.37
N ASN A 313 -17.34 10.24 -14.13
CA ASN A 313 -18.54 10.31 -13.30
C ASN A 313 -19.71 9.57 -13.96
N TYR A 314 -20.36 8.70 -13.18
CA TYR A 314 -21.52 7.96 -13.64
C TYR A 314 -22.81 8.72 -13.38
N ILE A 315 -23.64 8.85 -14.42
CA ILE A 315 -24.98 9.42 -14.35
C ILE A 315 -25.94 8.33 -14.80
N LYS A 316 -26.88 7.96 -13.92
CA LYS A 316 -27.91 6.99 -14.24
C LYS A 316 -28.81 7.55 -15.34
N SER A 317 -28.93 6.84 -16.46
CA SER A 317 -29.93 7.15 -17.48
C SER A 317 -31.32 6.92 -16.89
N LYS A 318 -32.26 7.85 -17.17
CA LYS A 318 -33.66 7.72 -16.77
C LYS A 318 -34.33 6.57 -17.50
#